data_8939fad67b80995b42fd8c450e71bb0c
#
_entry.id   8939fad67b80995b42fd8c450e71bb0c
#
_cell.length_a   1.000
_cell.length_b   1.000
_cell.length_c   1.000
_cell.angle_alpha   90.00
_cell.angle_beta   90.00
_cell.angle_gamma   90.00
#
_symmetry.space_group_name_H-M   'P 1'
#
loop_
_entity.id
_entity.type
_entity.pdbx_description
1 polymer ?
#
loop_
_entity_poly.entity_id
_entity_poly.type
_entity_poly.pdbx_seq_one_letter_code
_entity_poly.pdbx_strand_id
1 'polypeptide(L)'
;MLLSEQCPNTIKAATFAGVDQSVFQDRREFTGSLFQQMEDLYAYLDLHNQTKATFEGLYRTDTRDYPEDALRETLMNSLVHRDYSFSASTLVSIYDDRIEFVSVGGLPTGISLDDIMLGLSVCRNPKLAAIFYRLQLIEAYGTGMPKIMKAYAGTGLEPKIEVTNNAFKITLPNRNAAKAMDTVSNERKSNEEKILDLIAQNGYVVRSDVDQLLDVSQTTASRILKRMVTNGLIYQDGRGRKTKYRKG
;
A
#
# COMPACT_ATOMS: atom_id res chain seq x y z
N MET A 1 -27.60 -6.57 20.91
CA MET A 1 -26.37 -6.17 21.59
C MET A 1 -25.35 -5.55 20.64
N LEU A 2 -24.90 -6.20 19.54
CA LEU A 2 -23.92 -5.59 18.60
C LEU A 2 -24.43 -4.29 17.93
N LEU A 3 -25.71 -4.15 17.71
CA LEU A 3 -26.33 -2.99 17.04
C LEU A 3 -26.88 -1.96 18.04
N SER A 4 -26.52 -2.03 19.30
CA SER A 4 -26.91 -1.09 20.35
C SER A 4 -25.71 -0.32 20.87
N GLU A 5 -25.95 0.81 21.54
CA GLU A 5 -24.91 1.63 22.19
C GLU A 5 -24.10 0.85 23.26
N GLN A 6 -24.63 -0.29 23.74
CA GLN A 6 -23.96 -1.16 24.68
C GLN A 6 -23.11 -2.27 24.01
N CYS A 7 -22.72 -2.11 22.76
CA CYS A 7 -21.85 -3.05 22.08
C CYS A 7 -20.50 -3.16 22.82
N PRO A 8 -20.10 -4.36 23.30
CA PRO A 8 -18.84 -4.50 24.03
C PRO A 8 -17.61 -4.56 23.12
N ASN A 9 -17.83 -4.72 21.83
CA ASN A 9 -16.75 -4.83 20.85
C ASN A 9 -16.45 -3.46 20.27
N THR A 10 -15.18 -3.12 20.15
CA THR A 10 -14.70 -1.84 19.66
C THR A 10 -13.76 -2.00 18.48
N ILE A 11 -13.50 -0.91 17.78
CA ILE A 11 -12.47 -0.80 16.76
C ILE A 11 -11.47 0.23 17.25
N LYS A 12 -10.17 -0.05 17.09
CA LYS A 12 -9.09 0.88 17.40
C LYS A 12 -8.33 1.20 16.13
N ALA A 13 -8.24 2.49 15.80
CA ALA A 13 -7.42 2.97 14.71
C ALA A 13 -6.24 3.79 15.24
N ALA A 14 -5.10 3.65 14.59
CA ALA A 14 -3.92 4.45 14.85
C ALA A 14 -3.23 4.84 13.55
N THR A 15 -2.74 6.08 13.50
CA THR A 15 -1.89 6.58 12.41
C THR A 15 -0.47 6.67 12.93
N PHE A 16 0.47 6.15 12.16
CA PHE A 16 1.90 6.12 12.47
C PHE A 16 2.68 6.97 11.48
N ALA A 17 3.74 7.61 11.95
CA ALA A 17 4.73 8.24 11.08
C ALA A 17 5.70 7.17 10.57
N GLY A 18 5.89 7.11 9.25
CA GLY A 18 6.76 6.13 8.62
C GLY A 18 6.07 4.79 8.35
N VAL A 19 6.84 3.72 8.34
CA VAL A 19 6.41 2.39 7.91
C VAL A 19 6.34 1.37 9.07
N ASP A 20 6.54 1.81 10.29
CA ASP A 20 6.49 0.99 11.49
C ASP A 20 5.65 1.65 12.60
N GLN A 21 5.49 0.96 13.73
CA GLN A 21 4.67 1.42 14.87
C GLN A 21 5.47 2.24 15.90
N SER A 22 6.61 2.80 15.52
CA SER A 22 7.50 3.48 16.48
C SER A 22 6.95 4.84 16.94
N VAL A 23 6.27 5.58 16.05
CA VAL A 23 5.79 6.94 16.33
C VAL A 23 4.31 7.06 16.00
N PHE A 24 3.49 7.21 17.04
CA PHE A 24 2.06 7.51 16.88
C PHE A 24 1.87 8.98 16.50
N GLN A 25 1.05 9.23 15.48
CA GLN A 25 0.56 10.56 15.09
C GLN A 25 -0.84 10.82 15.64
N ASP A 26 -1.73 9.83 15.51
CA ASP A 26 -3.10 9.88 16.04
C ASP A 26 -3.55 8.48 16.45
N ARG A 27 -4.54 8.43 17.36
CA ARG A 27 -5.18 7.18 17.77
C ARG A 27 -6.61 7.44 18.17
N ARG A 28 -7.51 6.57 17.75
CA ARG A 28 -8.93 6.62 18.09
C ARG A 28 -9.49 5.26 18.46
N GLU A 29 -10.43 5.26 19.36
CA GLU A 29 -11.25 4.10 19.68
C GLU A 29 -12.70 4.42 19.30
N PHE A 30 -13.30 3.56 18.49
CA PHE A 30 -14.67 3.65 18.04
C PHE A 30 -15.51 2.70 18.89
N THR A 31 -16.53 3.24 19.54
CA THR A 31 -17.43 2.57 20.48
C THR A 31 -18.89 2.77 20.07
N GLY A 32 -19.84 2.25 20.82
CA GLY A 32 -21.27 2.33 20.49
C GLY A 32 -21.70 1.21 19.52
N SER A 33 -22.81 1.38 18.83
CA SER A 33 -23.33 0.37 17.91
C SER A 33 -22.35 0.09 16.75
N LEU A 34 -22.40 -1.12 16.17
CA LEU A 34 -21.55 -1.42 15.01
C LEU A 34 -21.79 -0.48 13.81
N PHE A 35 -23.02 0.06 13.68
CA PHE A 35 -23.30 1.04 12.64
C PHE A 35 -22.56 2.35 12.90
N GLN A 36 -22.59 2.84 14.15
CA GLN A 36 -21.85 4.05 14.52
C GLN A 36 -20.35 3.85 14.33
N GLN A 37 -19.81 2.72 14.82
CA GLN A 37 -18.39 2.40 14.64
C GLN A 37 -17.99 2.33 13.16
N MET A 38 -18.85 1.75 12.32
CA MET A 38 -18.64 1.64 10.87
C MET A 38 -18.58 3.02 10.20
N GLU A 39 -19.57 3.88 10.50
CA GLU A 39 -19.65 5.23 9.89
C GLU A 39 -18.50 6.11 10.36
N ASP A 40 -18.20 6.11 11.66
CA ASP A 40 -17.13 6.92 12.23
C ASP A 40 -15.74 6.45 11.73
N LEU A 41 -15.53 5.14 11.64
CA LEU A 41 -14.27 4.61 11.09
C LEU A 41 -14.15 4.92 9.59
N TYR A 42 -15.24 4.79 8.82
CA TYR A 42 -15.18 5.12 7.40
C TYR A 42 -14.84 6.60 7.19
N ALA A 43 -15.45 7.50 7.96
CA ALA A 43 -15.12 8.93 7.91
C ALA A 43 -13.66 9.20 8.31
N TYR A 44 -13.15 8.49 9.32
CA TYR A 44 -11.74 8.58 9.72
C TYR A 44 -10.80 8.09 8.62
N LEU A 45 -11.11 6.96 7.99
CA LEU A 45 -10.34 6.41 6.88
C LEU A 45 -10.36 7.34 5.65
N ASP A 46 -11.51 7.93 5.33
CA ASP A 46 -11.66 8.85 4.21
C ASP A 46 -10.83 10.13 4.41
N LEU A 47 -10.77 10.66 5.64
CA LEU A 47 -9.91 11.79 6.01
C LEU A 47 -8.43 11.48 5.75
N HIS A 48 -7.98 10.23 5.97
CA HIS A 48 -6.59 9.80 5.76
C HIS A 48 -6.33 9.28 4.34
N ASN A 49 -7.35 9.16 3.50
CA ASN A 49 -7.23 8.72 2.11
C ASN A 49 -7.01 9.95 1.21
N GLN A 50 -5.78 10.46 1.19
CA GLN A 50 -5.44 11.69 0.49
C GLN A 50 -5.53 11.54 -1.03
N THR A 51 -5.74 12.66 -1.72
CA THR A 51 -5.77 12.72 -3.18
C THR A 51 -4.51 13.40 -3.70
N LYS A 52 -3.78 12.71 -4.55
CA LYS A 52 -2.63 13.27 -5.28
C LYS A 52 -3.07 13.68 -6.68
N ALA A 53 -2.89 14.95 -7.01
CA ALA A 53 -3.09 15.45 -8.36
C ALA A 53 -1.78 15.34 -9.14
N THR A 54 -1.84 14.77 -10.34
CA THR A 54 -0.73 14.75 -11.30
C THR A 54 -1.18 15.37 -12.61
N PHE A 55 -0.26 15.95 -13.38
CA PHE A 55 -0.54 16.58 -14.65
C PHE A 55 0.25 15.89 -15.76
N GLU A 56 -0.44 15.53 -16.82
CA GLU A 56 0.16 15.00 -18.04
C GLU A 56 -0.21 15.94 -19.19
N GLY A 57 0.73 16.83 -19.54
CA GLY A 57 0.46 17.96 -20.42
C GLY A 57 -0.60 18.90 -19.80
N LEU A 58 -1.75 19.05 -20.46
CA LEU A 58 -2.89 19.88 -20.02
C LEU A 58 -3.88 19.11 -19.14
N TYR A 59 -3.75 17.79 -19.01
CA TYR A 59 -4.73 16.96 -18.34
C TYR A 59 -4.32 16.68 -16.90
N ARG A 60 -5.27 16.92 -15.98
CA ARG A 60 -5.13 16.59 -14.56
C ARG A 60 -5.69 15.19 -14.30
N THR A 61 -4.95 14.40 -13.55
CA THR A 61 -5.39 13.11 -13.03
C THR A 61 -5.31 13.13 -11.51
N ASP A 62 -6.43 12.84 -10.85
CA ASP A 62 -6.52 12.75 -9.41
C ASP A 62 -6.49 11.27 -8.99
N THR A 63 -5.59 10.93 -8.09
CA THR A 63 -5.44 9.55 -7.58
C THR A 63 -5.51 9.57 -6.06
N ARG A 64 -6.51 8.85 -5.50
CA ARG A 64 -6.61 8.62 -4.05
C ARG A 64 -5.52 7.63 -3.61
N ASP A 65 -5.04 7.75 -2.38
CA ASP A 65 -4.02 6.85 -1.82
C ASP A 65 -4.49 5.39 -1.85
N TYR A 66 -5.76 5.16 -1.54
CA TYR A 66 -6.39 3.84 -1.55
C TYR A 66 -7.64 3.87 -2.43
N PRO A 67 -7.92 2.83 -3.24
CA PRO A 67 -9.20 2.70 -3.94
C PRO A 67 -10.36 2.66 -2.94
N GLU A 68 -11.39 3.47 -3.16
CA GLU A 68 -12.54 3.57 -2.25
C GLU A 68 -13.27 2.23 -2.11
N ASP A 69 -13.45 1.50 -3.21
CA ASP A 69 -14.07 0.17 -3.20
C ASP A 69 -13.29 -0.83 -2.34
N ALA A 70 -11.95 -0.82 -2.43
CA ALA A 70 -11.11 -1.70 -1.62
C ALA A 70 -11.18 -1.36 -0.13
N LEU A 71 -11.15 -0.06 0.19
CA LEU A 71 -11.22 0.43 1.56
C LEU A 71 -12.58 0.08 2.20
N ARG A 72 -13.68 0.37 1.47
CA ARG A 72 -15.03 0.05 1.89
C ARG A 72 -15.24 -1.45 2.10
N GLU A 73 -14.82 -2.26 1.12
CA GLU A 73 -15.00 -3.71 1.17
C GLU A 73 -14.19 -4.34 2.32
N THR A 74 -12.96 -3.87 2.55
CA THR A 74 -12.12 -4.30 3.66
C THR A 74 -12.75 -3.98 5.02
N LEU A 75 -13.32 -2.78 5.16
CA LEU A 75 -14.06 -2.39 6.37
C LEU A 75 -15.25 -3.31 6.60
N MET A 76 -16.11 -3.54 5.59
CA MET A 76 -17.29 -4.41 5.71
C MET A 76 -16.89 -5.85 6.09
N ASN A 77 -15.86 -6.39 5.45
CA ASN A 77 -15.34 -7.73 5.76
C ASN A 77 -14.84 -7.82 7.20
N SER A 78 -14.16 -6.80 7.70
CA SER A 78 -13.65 -6.77 9.07
C SER A 78 -14.75 -6.78 10.13
N LEU A 79 -15.97 -6.31 9.81
CA LEU A 79 -17.14 -6.31 10.67
C LEU A 79 -17.95 -7.61 10.55
N VAL A 80 -18.28 -8.01 9.33
CA VAL A 80 -19.21 -9.11 9.07
C VAL A 80 -18.59 -10.47 9.40
N HIS A 81 -17.28 -10.63 9.14
CA HIS A 81 -16.57 -11.90 9.35
C HIS A 81 -15.83 -12.01 10.69
N ARG A 82 -15.84 -10.93 11.50
CA ARG A 82 -15.23 -10.94 12.83
C ARG A 82 -15.82 -12.02 13.72
N ASP A 83 -14.97 -12.61 14.56
CA ASP A 83 -15.42 -13.47 15.65
C ASP A 83 -15.78 -12.63 16.89
N TYR A 84 -17.07 -12.47 17.15
CA TYR A 84 -17.61 -11.68 18.26
C TYR A 84 -17.61 -12.41 19.60
N SER A 85 -17.16 -13.66 19.65
CA SER A 85 -16.94 -14.37 20.93
C SER A 85 -15.70 -13.87 21.68
N PHE A 86 -14.78 -13.22 20.96
CA PHE A 86 -13.60 -12.59 21.57
C PHE A 86 -13.84 -11.11 21.86
N SER A 87 -13.37 -10.66 23.03
CA SER A 87 -13.49 -9.27 23.48
C SER A 87 -12.40 -8.33 22.91
N ALA A 88 -11.40 -8.85 22.16
CA ALA A 88 -10.35 -8.01 21.56
C ALA A 88 -10.90 -7.08 20.49
N SER A 89 -10.38 -5.87 20.35
CA SER A 89 -10.79 -4.90 19.33
C SER A 89 -10.31 -5.32 17.94
N THR A 90 -11.05 -4.93 16.89
CA THR A 90 -10.49 -4.87 15.53
C THR A 90 -9.47 -3.73 15.48
N LEU A 91 -8.31 -3.96 14.88
CA LEU A 91 -7.25 -2.96 14.77
C LEU A 91 -7.13 -2.45 13.36
N VAL A 92 -6.99 -1.14 13.20
CA VAL A 92 -6.70 -0.47 11.94
C VAL A 92 -5.45 0.37 12.12
N SER A 93 -4.42 0.09 11.34
CA SER A 93 -3.13 0.80 11.39
C SER A 93 -2.87 1.48 10.06
N ILE A 94 -2.69 2.80 10.09
CA ILE A 94 -2.41 3.63 8.93
C ILE A 94 -0.95 4.03 8.98
N TYR A 95 -0.19 3.67 7.94
CA TYR A 95 1.21 4.02 7.75
C TYR A 95 1.36 4.91 6.51
N ASP A 96 2.54 5.45 6.30
CA ASP A 96 2.81 6.26 5.12
C ASP A 96 2.63 5.48 3.80
N ASP A 97 2.91 4.17 3.83
CA ASP A 97 2.93 3.29 2.66
C ASP A 97 1.73 2.33 2.53
N ARG A 98 0.91 2.17 3.58
CA ARG A 98 -0.20 1.19 3.61
C ARG A 98 -1.20 1.44 4.73
N ILE A 99 -2.37 0.80 4.60
CA ILE A 99 -3.31 0.58 5.72
C ILE A 99 -3.42 -0.92 5.99
N GLU A 100 -3.40 -1.30 7.28
CA GLU A 100 -3.61 -2.66 7.75
C GLU A 100 -4.90 -2.76 8.56
N PHE A 101 -5.72 -3.76 8.24
CA PHE A 101 -6.89 -4.15 9.02
C PHE A 101 -6.63 -5.51 9.65
N VAL A 102 -6.71 -5.62 10.97
CA VAL A 102 -6.59 -6.88 11.70
C VAL A 102 -7.89 -7.14 12.44
N SER A 103 -8.67 -8.07 11.93
CA SER A 103 -9.89 -8.53 12.57
C SER A 103 -9.66 -9.82 13.35
N VAL A 104 -10.42 -9.99 14.44
CA VAL A 104 -10.38 -11.20 15.27
C VAL A 104 -11.14 -12.33 14.59
N GLY A 105 -10.56 -13.51 14.61
CA GLY A 105 -11.08 -14.72 13.98
C GLY A 105 -10.35 -15.08 12.69
N GLY A 106 -9.83 -16.30 12.60
CA GLY A 106 -9.29 -16.86 11.37
C GLY A 106 -10.39 -17.33 10.43
N LEU A 107 -10.05 -18.17 9.46
CA LEU A 107 -11.04 -18.77 8.58
C LEU A 107 -11.90 -19.81 9.31
N PRO A 108 -13.17 -20.02 8.90
CA PRO A 108 -13.98 -21.14 9.37
C PRO A 108 -13.28 -22.48 9.10
N THR A 109 -13.49 -23.46 9.96
CA THR A 109 -12.90 -24.81 9.81
C THR A 109 -13.22 -25.40 8.44
N GLY A 110 -12.20 -25.89 7.75
CA GLY A 110 -12.33 -26.52 6.42
C GLY A 110 -12.31 -25.53 5.25
N ILE A 111 -12.18 -24.24 5.50
CA ILE A 111 -12.07 -23.20 4.46
C ILE A 111 -10.62 -22.73 4.37
N SER A 112 -10.08 -22.69 3.18
CA SER A 112 -8.76 -22.13 2.88
C SER A 112 -8.84 -20.71 2.32
N LEU A 113 -7.71 -20.02 2.29
CA LEU A 113 -7.63 -18.71 1.64
C LEU A 113 -7.87 -18.84 0.13
N ASP A 114 -7.40 -19.92 -0.48
CA ASP A 114 -7.60 -20.18 -1.91
C ASP A 114 -9.10 -20.32 -2.26
N ASP A 115 -9.90 -20.97 -1.39
CA ASP A 115 -11.34 -21.05 -1.58
C ASP A 115 -12.00 -19.67 -1.60
N ILE A 116 -11.56 -18.79 -0.71
CA ILE A 116 -12.07 -17.40 -0.64
C ILE A 116 -11.66 -16.62 -1.89
N MET A 117 -10.43 -16.80 -2.38
CA MET A 117 -9.95 -16.15 -3.60
C MET A 117 -10.69 -16.62 -4.85
N LEU A 118 -11.22 -17.84 -4.83
CA LEU A 118 -12.14 -18.37 -5.86
C LEU A 118 -13.57 -17.83 -5.72
N GLY A 119 -13.89 -17.07 -4.67
CA GLY A 119 -15.21 -16.47 -4.45
C GLY A 119 -16.11 -17.25 -3.49
N LEU A 120 -15.57 -18.27 -2.79
CA LEU A 120 -16.35 -18.94 -1.74
C LEU A 120 -16.49 -17.98 -0.56
N SER A 121 -17.74 -17.76 -0.12
CA SER A 121 -18.05 -16.95 1.04
C SER A 121 -18.76 -17.76 2.11
N VAL A 122 -18.12 -17.91 3.25
CA VAL A 122 -18.73 -18.54 4.44
C VAL A 122 -18.90 -17.47 5.52
N CYS A 123 -20.15 -17.15 5.82
CA CYS A 123 -20.47 -16.10 6.75
C CYS A 123 -20.43 -16.60 8.21
N ARG A 124 -19.53 -16.03 9.02
CA ARG A 124 -19.46 -16.34 10.47
C ARG A 124 -20.69 -15.81 11.23
N ASN A 125 -21.22 -14.67 10.82
CA ASN A 125 -22.31 -13.97 11.49
C ASN A 125 -23.53 -13.81 10.56
N PRO A 126 -24.29 -14.88 10.25
CA PRO A 126 -25.33 -14.84 9.22
C PRO A 126 -26.46 -13.84 9.53
N LYS A 127 -26.81 -13.65 10.81
CA LYS A 127 -27.83 -12.65 11.20
C LYS A 127 -27.35 -11.21 10.97
N LEU A 128 -26.08 -10.92 11.28
CA LEU A 128 -25.48 -9.63 11.02
C LEU A 128 -25.37 -9.37 9.52
N ALA A 129 -24.88 -10.35 8.76
CA ALA A 129 -24.79 -10.27 7.30
C ALA A 129 -26.16 -10.04 6.65
N ALA A 130 -27.22 -10.70 7.12
CA ALA A 130 -28.58 -10.49 6.61
C ALA A 130 -29.09 -9.05 6.84
N ILE A 131 -28.71 -8.41 7.95
CA ILE A 131 -29.05 -7.01 8.22
C ILE A 131 -28.25 -6.08 7.29
N PHE A 132 -26.95 -6.28 7.19
CA PHE A 132 -26.09 -5.49 6.29
C PHE A 132 -26.50 -5.61 4.81
N TYR A 133 -26.89 -6.82 4.38
CA TYR A 133 -27.43 -7.06 3.04
C TYR A 133 -28.74 -6.27 2.79
N ARG A 134 -29.71 -6.33 3.72
CA ARG A 134 -30.98 -5.59 3.60
C ARG A 134 -30.77 -4.08 3.57
N LEU A 135 -29.75 -3.57 4.24
CA LEU A 135 -29.35 -2.16 4.20
C LEU A 135 -28.48 -1.83 2.99
N GLN A 136 -28.27 -2.76 2.07
CA GLN A 136 -27.45 -2.61 0.88
C GLN A 136 -25.98 -2.23 1.17
N LEU A 137 -25.48 -2.60 2.35
CA LEU A 137 -24.10 -2.34 2.76
C LEU A 137 -23.14 -3.41 2.23
N ILE A 138 -23.63 -4.65 2.01
CA ILE A 138 -22.84 -5.75 1.47
C ILE A 138 -23.62 -6.49 0.37
N GLU A 139 -22.87 -7.22 -0.46
CA GLU A 139 -23.41 -8.20 -1.40
C GLU A 139 -23.21 -9.63 -0.84
N ALA A 140 -24.07 -10.57 -1.23
CA ALA A 140 -24.06 -11.95 -0.72
C ALA A 140 -23.56 -12.97 -1.77
N TYR A 141 -22.63 -12.58 -2.65
CA TYR A 141 -22.20 -13.39 -3.79
C TYR A 141 -20.72 -13.79 -3.77
N GLY A 142 -20.01 -13.63 -2.64
CA GLY A 142 -18.58 -13.96 -2.53
C GLY A 142 -17.65 -13.07 -3.36
N THR A 143 -18.12 -11.89 -3.77
CA THR A 143 -17.38 -10.97 -4.64
C THR A 143 -16.42 -10.05 -3.90
N GLY A 144 -16.41 -10.06 -2.55
CA GLY A 144 -15.69 -9.09 -1.74
C GLY A 144 -14.16 -9.11 -1.95
N MET A 145 -13.51 -10.26 -1.73
CA MET A 145 -12.05 -10.37 -1.95
C MET A 145 -11.66 -10.13 -3.41
N PRO A 146 -12.32 -10.73 -4.42
CA PRO A 146 -12.07 -10.38 -5.81
C PRO A 146 -12.23 -8.90 -6.13
N LYS A 147 -13.18 -8.17 -5.50
CA LYS A 147 -13.33 -6.71 -5.67
C LYS A 147 -12.13 -5.94 -5.13
N ILE A 148 -11.65 -6.30 -3.93
CA ILE A 148 -10.45 -5.67 -3.34
C ILE A 148 -9.26 -5.83 -4.29
N MET A 149 -8.99 -7.05 -4.77
CA MET A 149 -7.88 -7.31 -5.69
C MET A 149 -8.04 -6.56 -7.02
N LYS A 150 -9.25 -6.58 -7.60
CA LYS A 150 -9.57 -5.87 -8.85
C LYS A 150 -9.40 -4.35 -8.75
N ALA A 151 -9.67 -3.76 -7.60
CA ALA A 151 -9.51 -2.32 -7.38
C ALA A 151 -8.05 -1.85 -7.49
N TYR A 152 -7.10 -2.77 -7.36
CA TYR A 152 -5.67 -2.52 -7.55
C TYR A 152 -5.14 -2.95 -8.92
N ALA A 153 -5.99 -3.52 -9.79
CA ALA A 153 -5.56 -3.95 -11.12
C ALA A 153 -4.95 -2.78 -11.92
N GLY A 154 -3.81 -3.02 -12.56
CA GLY A 154 -3.10 -2.01 -13.36
C GLY A 154 -2.28 -0.99 -12.56
N THR A 155 -2.27 -1.07 -11.22
CA THR A 155 -1.47 -0.16 -10.38
C THR A 155 -0.04 -0.63 -10.15
N GLY A 156 0.25 -1.91 -10.40
CA GLY A 156 1.52 -2.57 -10.04
C GLY A 156 1.63 -2.91 -8.55
N LEU A 157 0.57 -2.70 -7.78
CA LEU A 157 0.49 -2.99 -6.35
C LEU A 157 -0.58 -4.05 -6.09
N GLU A 158 -0.38 -4.87 -5.06
CA GLU A 158 -1.33 -5.92 -4.69
C GLU A 158 -1.65 -5.86 -3.19
N PRO A 159 -2.95 -5.94 -2.81
CA PRO A 159 -3.35 -6.16 -1.43
C PRO A 159 -2.78 -7.48 -0.91
N LYS A 160 -2.34 -7.50 0.34
CA LYS A 160 -1.85 -8.70 0.99
C LYS A 160 -2.86 -9.21 2.01
N ILE A 161 -3.10 -10.52 2.02
CA ILE A 161 -3.97 -11.19 2.98
C ILE A 161 -3.13 -12.17 3.79
N GLU A 162 -3.23 -12.08 5.11
CA GLU A 162 -2.53 -12.96 6.05
C GLU A 162 -3.55 -13.52 7.03
N VAL A 163 -3.52 -14.84 7.21
CA VAL A 163 -4.50 -15.53 8.06
C VAL A 163 -3.78 -16.41 9.07
N THR A 164 -4.27 -16.35 10.30
CA THR A 164 -3.90 -17.27 11.38
C THR A 164 -5.15 -17.92 11.96
N ASN A 165 -5.00 -18.80 12.93
CA ASN A 165 -6.15 -19.45 13.58
C ASN A 165 -7.12 -18.44 14.21
N ASN A 166 -6.63 -17.27 14.68
CA ASN A 166 -7.42 -16.32 15.47
C ASN A 166 -7.40 -14.89 14.91
N ALA A 167 -6.79 -14.65 13.77
CA ALA A 167 -6.74 -13.34 13.16
C ALA A 167 -6.78 -13.42 11.64
N PHE A 168 -7.40 -12.40 11.04
CA PHE A 168 -7.42 -12.17 9.61
C PHE A 168 -6.92 -10.75 9.35
N LYS A 169 -5.84 -10.63 8.58
CA LYS A 169 -5.25 -9.33 8.26
C LYS A 169 -5.32 -9.06 6.77
N ILE A 170 -5.78 -7.86 6.41
CA ILE A 170 -5.73 -7.31 5.07
C ILE A 170 -4.83 -6.08 5.10
N THR A 171 -3.86 -6.04 4.19
CA THR A 171 -2.98 -4.89 3.96
C THR A 171 -3.31 -4.30 2.60
N LEU A 172 -3.69 -3.03 2.58
CA LEU A 172 -3.94 -2.24 1.38
C LEU A 172 -2.74 -1.31 1.16
N PRO A 173 -1.97 -1.45 0.07
CA PRO A 173 -0.84 -0.56 -0.22
C PRO A 173 -1.31 0.83 -0.64
N ASN A 174 -0.57 1.87 -0.26
CA ASN A 174 -0.80 3.24 -0.70
C ASN A 174 -0.29 3.42 -2.14
N ARG A 175 -1.19 3.77 -3.08
CA ARG A 175 -0.85 3.95 -4.50
C ARG A 175 0.06 5.15 -4.78
N ASN A 176 0.05 6.13 -3.90
CA ASN A 176 0.83 7.35 -4.06
C ASN A 176 2.17 7.30 -3.32
N ALA A 177 2.32 6.47 -2.27
CA ALA A 177 3.57 6.27 -1.54
C ALA A 177 4.61 5.53 -2.39
N ALA A 178 4.23 4.48 -3.12
CA ALA A 178 5.14 3.75 -4.01
C ALA A 178 5.78 4.68 -5.05
N LYS A 179 4.97 5.55 -5.67
CA LYS A 179 5.48 6.56 -6.62
C LYS A 179 6.34 7.65 -5.94
N ALA A 180 6.09 7.95 -4.67
CA ALA A 180 6.91 8.89 -3.90
C ALA A 180 8.24 8.26 -3.46
N MET A 181 8.24 6.97 -3.10
CA MET A 181 9.48 6.24 -2.79
C MET A 181 10.39 6.09 -4.01
N ASP A 182 9.84 5.85 -5.19
CA ASP A 182 10.62 5.82 -6.44
C ASP A 182 11.22 7.19 -6.78
N THR A 183 10.50 8.28 -6.54
CA THR A 183 11.02 9.64 -6.72
C THR A 183 12.05 10.00 -5.63
N VAL A 184 11.75 9.72 -4.37
CA VAL A 184 12.66 10.01 -3.24
C VAL A 184 13.88 9.09 -3.23
N SER A 185 13.75 7.81 -3.65
CA SER A 185 14.89 6.92 -3.83
C SER A 185 15.78 7.37 -4.99
N ASN A 186 15.21 7.86 -6.09
CA ASN A 186 15.96 8.47 -7.18
C ASN A 186 16.61 9.81 -6.80
N GLU A 187 15.99 10.61 -5.94
CA GLU A 187 16.59 11.85 -5.42
C GLU A 187 17.68 11.58 -4.36
N ARG A 188 17.57 10.50 -3.59
CA ARG A 188 18.56 10.10 -2.58
C ARG A 188 19.71 9.27 -3.15
N LYS A 189 19.56 8.67 -4.34
CA LYS A 189 20.68 7.98 -5.00
C LYS A 189 21.78 8.98 -5.29
N SER A 190 22.99 8.66 -4.85
CA SER A 190 24.17 9.44 -5.22
C SER A 190 24.32 9.47 -6.74
N ASN A 191 24.97 10.50 -7.28
CA ASN A 191 25.26 10.57 -8.71
C ASN A 191 25.99 9.33 -9.23
N GLU A 192 26.79 8.70 -8.38
CA GLU A 192 27.52 7.46 -8.69
C GLU A 192 26.58 6.25 -8.81
N GLU A 193 25.59 6.12 -7.90
CA GLU A 193 24.59 5.05 -7.97
C GLU A 193 23.69 5.17 -9.21
N LYS A 194 23.25 6.38 -9.55
CA LYS A 194 22.47 6.62 -10.78
C LYS A 194 23.24 6.20 -12.03
N ILE A 195 24.54 6.47 -12.09
CA ILE A 195 25.41 6.06 -13.21
C ILE A 195 25.58 4.54 -13.25
N LEU A 196 25.76 3.88 -12.09
CA LEU A 196 25.88 2.43 -12.02
C LEU A 196 24.60 1.71 -12.46
N ASP A 197 23.43 2.23 -12.10
CA ASP A 197 22.14 1.71 -12.56
C ASP A 197 21.99 1.82 -14.08
N LEU A 198 22.37 2.97 -14.67
CA LEU A 198 22.34 3.15 -16.12
C LEU A 198 23.31 2.20 -16.85
N ILE A 199 24.49 1.95 -16.25
CA ILE A 199 25.44 0.95 -16.77
C ILE A 199 24.84 -0.46 -16.68
N ALA A 200 24.13 -0.80 -15.59
CA ALA A 200 23.48 -2.10 -15.43
C ALA A 200 22.41 -2.34 -16.50
N GLN A 201 21.66 -1.29 -16.87
CA GLN A 201 20.61 -1.37 -17.90
C GLN A 201 21.19 -1.47 -19.33
N ASN A 202 22.19 -0.65 -19.63
CA ASN A 202 22.67 -0.47 -21.02
C ASN A 202 23.98 -1.22 -21.31
N GLY A 203 24.61 -1.84 -20.31
CA GLY A 203 25.91 -2.51 -20.38
C GLY A 203 27.10 -1.54 -20.40
N TYR A 204 26.90 -0.28 -20.71
CA TYR A 204 27.90 0.79 -20.66
C TYR A 204 27.23 2.17 -20.70
N VAL A 205 27.97 3.22 -20.35
CA VAL A 205 27.57 4.61 -20.55
C VAL A 205 28.69 5.38 -21.24
N VAL A 206 28.32 6.44 -21.95
CA VAL A 206 29.27 7.45 -22.44
C VAL A 206 29.05 8.76 -21.66
N ARG A 207 29.99 9.69 -21.77
CA ARG A 207 29.89 10.97 -21.00
C ARG A 207 28.59 11.71 -21.26
N SER A 208 28.09 11.76 -22.53
CA SER A 208 26.85 12.45 -22.87
C SER A 208 25.62 11.87 -22.15
N ASP A 209 25.61 10.58 -21.89
CA ASP A 209 24.51 9.93 -21.18
C ASP A 209 24.49 10.39 -19.72
N VAL A 210 25.67 10.60 -19.13
CA VAL A 210 25.82 11.11 -17.77
C VAL A 210 25.47 12.60 -17.67
N ASP A 211 25.85 13.39 -18.72
CA ASP A 211 25.46 14.80 -18.82
C ASP A 211 23.93 14.94 -18.74
N GLN A 212 23.21 14.10 -19.52
CA GLN A 212 21.74 14.10 -19.57
C GLN A 212 21.08 13.51 -18.30
N LEU A 213 21.61 12.38 -17.81
CA LEU A 213 21.06 11.71 -16.63
C LEU A 213 21.08 12.59 -15.38
N LEU A 214 22.16 13.35 -15.19
CA LEU A 214 22.40 14.15 -13.99
C LEU A 214 22.09 15.63 -14.17
N ASP A 215 21.73 16.05 -15.36
CA ASP A 215 21.53 17.46 -15.74
C ASP A 215 22.73 18.35 -15.32
N VAL A 216 23.94 17.92 -15.65
CA VAL A 216 25.18 18.59 -15.28
C VAL A 216 26.03 18.98 -16.50
N SER A 217 26.95 19.93 -16.29
CA SER A 217 27.89 20.29 -17.34
C SER A 217 28.83 19.15 -17.71
N GLN A 218 29.34 19.14 -18.97
CA GLN A 218 30.30 18.15 -19.46
C GLN A 218 31.54 18.03 -18.57
N THR A 219 32.00 19.13 -18.00
CA THR A 219 33.13 19.17 -17.07
C THR A 219 32.83 18.43 -15.77
N THR A 220 31.63 18.64 -15.24
CA THR A 220 31.17 17.98 -14.00
C THR A 220 31.00 16.48 -14.21
N ALA A 221 30.35 16.05 -15.30
CA ALA A 221 30.19 14.63 -15.62
C ALA A 221 31.54 13.93 -15.82
N SER A 222 32.48 14.57 -16.53
CA SER A 222 33.84 14.04 -16.71
C SER A 222 34.56 13.87 -15.37
N ARG A 223 34.40 14.81 -14.43
CA ARG A 223 35.00 14.75 -13.09
C ARG A 223 34.41 13.60 -12.27
N ILE A 224 33.08 13.39 -12.35
CA ILE A 224 32.40 12.28 -11.64
C ILE A 224 32.89 10.94 -12.21
N LEU A 225 32.87 10.74 -13.53
CA LEU A 225 33.32 9.52 -14.19
C LEU A 225 34.78 9.21 -13.86
N LYS A 226 35.66 10.21 -13.87
CA LYS A 226 37.06 10.05 -13.50
C LYS A 226 37.23 9.59 -12.06
N ARG A 227 36.46 10.18 -11.12
CA ARG A 227 36.45 9.77 -9.71
C ARG A 227 35.98 8.32 -9.55
N MET A 228 34.92 7.93 -10.27
CA MET A 228 34.41 6.54 -10.22
C MET A 228 35.42 5.53 -10.77
N VAL A 229 36.18 5.88 -11.81
CA VAL A 229 37.29 5.07 -12.32
C VAL A 229 38.42 4.97 -11.29
N THR A 230 38.81 6.08 -10.67
CA THR A 230 39.84 6.08 -9.62
C THR A 230 39.44 5.25 -8.41
N ASN A 231 38.17 5.24 -8.06
CA ASN A 231 37.63 4.44 -6.96
C ASN A 231 37.35 2.97 -7.33
N GLY A 232 37.65 2.55 -8.56
CA GLY A 232 37.46 1.17 -9.02
C GLY A 232 36.00 0.72 -9.22
N LEU A 233 35.05 1.67 -9.21
CA LEU A 233 33.61 1.40 -9.41
C LEU A 233 33.27 1.07 -10.86
N ILE A 234 33.99 1.69 -11.78
CA ILE A 234 33.85 1.51 -13.24
C ILE A 234 35.23 1.52 -13.89
N TYR A 235 35.34 0.95 -15.09
CA TYR A 235 36.55 1.06 -15.90
C TYR A 235 36.27 1.75 -17.22
N GLN A 236 37.30 2.39 -17.76
CA GLN A 236 37.27 3.11 -19.03
C GLN A 236 37.66 2.18 -20.17
N ASP A 237 36.78 2.06 -21.18
CA ASP A 237 37.02 1.32 -22.42
C ASP A 237 37.07 2.29 -23.59
N GLY A 238 38.23 2.41 -24.25
CA GLY A 238 38.48 3.31 -25.34
C GLY A 238 39.07 4.67 -24.92
N ARG A 239 39.29 5.54 -25.94
CA ARG A 239 39.88 6.89 -25.80
C ARG A 239 39.08 7.92 -26.62
N GLY A 240 39.04 9.15 -26.16
CA GLY A 240 38.45 10.29 -26.87
C GLY A 240 36.93 10.37 -26.74
N ARG A 241 36.23 10.96 -27.73
CA ARG A 241 34.78 11.25 -27.65
C ARG A 241 33.87 10.02 -27.56
N LYS A 242 34.35 8.82 -27.93
CA LYS A 242 33.60 7.55 -27.91
C LYS A 242 33.99 6.65 -26.75
N THR A 243 34.64 7.18 -25.73
CA THR A 243 34.99 6.43 -24.51
C THR A 243 33.74 5.90 -23.83
N LYS A 244 33.74 4.59 -23.59
CA LYS A 244 32.69 3.89 -22.85
C LYS A 244 33.16 3.61 -21.43
N TYR A 245 32.23 3.66 -20.50
CA TYR A 245 32.46 3.31 -19.09
C TYR A 245 31.60 2.10 -18.74
N ARG A 246 32.19 1.11 -18.13
CA ARG A 246 31.54 -0.16 -17.76
C ARG A 246 31.76 -0.44 -16.29
N LYS A 247 30.89 -1.26 -15.70
CA LYS A 247 31.06 -1.71 -14.32
C LYS A 247 32.28 -2.60 -14.24
N GLY A 248 33.11 -2.39 -13.19
CA GLY A 248 34.27 -3.21 -12.87
C GLY A 248 33.86 -4.56 -12.25
#